data_0db9dc6682d671fbaf04ad839a30039f
#
_entry.id   0db9dc6682d671fbaf04ad839a30039f
#
_cell.length_a   1.000
_cell.length_b   1.000
_cell.length_c   1.000
_cell.angle_alpha   90.00
_cell.angle_beta   90.00
_cell.angle_gamma   90.00
#
_symmetry.space_group_name_H-M   'P 1'
#
loop_
_entity.id
_entity.type
_entity.pdbx_description
1 polymer ?
#
loop_
_entity_poly.entity_id
_entity_poly.type
_entity_poly.pdbx_seq_one_letter_code
_entity_poly.pdbx_strand_id
1 'polypeptide(L)'
;YGMHASSGILFNHESPRRGETFVTRKITRAFGAIKAGVQSELVLGNINAKRDWGHARDFVKAMWLMLQQSEPDDYVISTGKQYTVRQFVIKAAEHHGWKLTWKGEGVNETATNQFGNVIVRISEHYFRPAEVETLLGDCSKAKKKLGWKLDTSFDDLVQEMCEGDTWTSDEIIQKLDKDTN
;
A
#
# COMPACT_ATOMS: atom_id res chain seq x y z
N TYR A 1 14.88 -8.08 -34.93
CA TYR A 1 13.57 -8.41 -35.51
C TYR A 1 12.71 -7.15 -35.76
N GLY A 2 13.21 -5.94 -35.47
CA GLY A 2 12.47 -4.69 -35.67
C GLY A 2 11.28 -4.51 -34.76
N MET A 3 11.24 -5.22 -33.61
CA MET A 3 10.16 -5.08 -32.61
C MET A 3 10.35 -3.81 -31.78
N HIS A 4 9.23 -3.10 -31.56
CA HIS A 4 9.20 -2.03 -30.57
C HIS A 4 9.10 -2.63 -29.16
N ALA A 5 10.20 -2.65 -28.42
CA ALA A 5 10.28 -3.19 -27.07
C ALA A 5 10.85 -2.14 -26.10
N SER A 6 10.10 -1.80 -25.07
CA SER A 6 10.48 -0.83 -24.03
C SER A 6 10.48 -1.49 -22.67
N SER A 7 11.50 -1.22 -21.86
CA SER A 7 11.56 -1.72 -20.46
C SER A 7 11.01 -0.69 -19.49
N GLY A 8 10.08 -1.12 -18.65
CA GLY A 8 9.58 -0.31 -17.52
C GLY A 8 10.18 -0.78 -16.21
N ILE A 9 10.95 0.07 -15.52
CA ILE A 9 11.39 -0.15 -14.15
C ILE A 9 10.30 0.42 -13.24
N LEU A 10 9.38 -0.46 -12.83
CA LEU A 10 8.17 -0.07 -12.10
C LEU A 10 8.40 -0.14 -10.60
N PHE A 11 8.21 0.99 -9.93
CA PHE A 11 8.19 1.05 -8.46
C PHE A 11 6.88 0.47 -7.91
N ASN A 12 6.70 0.46 -6.60
CA ASN A 12 5.52 -0.14 -5.99
C ASN A 12 4.24 0.52 -6.51
N HIS A 13 3.38 -0.28 -7.12
CA HIS A 13 2.11 0.19 -7.65
C HIS A 13 0.97 -0.64 -7.09
N GLU A 14 0.04 0.05 -6.48
CA GLU A 14 -0.97 -0.49 -5.59
C GLU A 14 -2.38 -0.20 -6.12
N SER A 15 -3.33 -0.99 -5.66
CA SER A 15 -4.77 -0.78 -5.88
C SER A 15 -5.57 -1.75 -5.00
N PRO A 16 -6.91 -1.68 -4.95
CA PRO A 16 -7.74 -2.71 -4.31
C PRO A 16 -7.52 -4.14 -4.84
N ARG A 17 -6.85 -4.28 -5.99
CA ARG A 17 -6.47 -5.58 -6.59
C ARG A 17 -5.08 -6.08 -6.18
N ARG A 18 -4.36 -5.34 -5.34
CA ARG A 18 -3.04 -5.77 -4.87
C ARG A 18 -3.14 -7.12 -4.16
N GLY A 19 -2.15 -7.99 -4.34
CA GLY A 19 -2.10 -9.26 -3.62
C GLY A 19 -2.15 -9.07 -2.11
N GLU A 20 -2.90 -9.90 -1.40
CA GLU A 20 -3.23 -9.74 0.03
C GLU A 20 -2.05 -9.84 0.98
N THR A 21 -0.97 -10.48 0.55
CA THR A 21 0.28 -10.63 1.31
C THR A 21 1.18 -9.39 1.29
N PHE A 22 0.92 -8.43 0.38
CA PHE A 22 1.67 -7.17 0.33
C PHE A 22 1.23 -6.23 1.44
N VAL A 23 2.20 -5.49 2.01
CA VAL A 23 2.01 -4.69 3.21
C VAL A 23 0.85 -3.69 3.11
N THR A 24 0.68 -3.02 1.99
CA THR A 24 -0.41 -2.07 1.75
C THR A 24 -1.77 -2.74 1.85
N ARG A 25 -1.97 -3.85 1.13
CA ARG A 25 -3.22 -4.61 1.14
C ARG A 25 -3.44 -5.30 2.49
N LYS A 26 -2.38 -5.80 3.13
CA LYS A 26 -2.45 -6.35 4.49
C LYS A 26 -3.01 -5.33 5.49
N ILE A 27 -2.59 -4.06 5.38
CA ILE A 27 -3.06 -2.97 6.26
C ILE A 27 -4.54 -2.69 6.03
N THR A 28 -4.96 -2.46 4.77
CA THR A 28 -6.33 -2.08 4.45
C THR A 28 -7.32 -3.19 4.79
N ARG A 29 -7.01 -4.45 4.46
CA ARG A 29 -7.82 -5.62 4.84
C ARG A 29 -7.94 -5.81 6.34
N ALA A 30 -6.82 -5.68 7.07
CA ALA A 30 -6.86 -5.83 8.53
C ALA A 30 -7.73 -4.74 9.18
N PHE A 31 -7.64 -3.49 8.72
CA PHE A 31 -8.46 -2.42 9.27
C PHE A 31 -9.95 -2.57 8.90
N GLY A 32 -10.26 -3.03 7.69
CA GLY A 32 -11.63 -3.43 7.35
C GLY A 32 -12.15 -4.54 8.28
N ALA A 33 -11.35 -5.59 8.53
CA ALA A 33 -11.68 -6.70 9.42
C ALA A 33 -11.82 -6.26 10.90
N ILE A 34 -10.94 -5.37 11.38
CA ILE A 34 -11.04 -4.80 12.74
C ILE A 34 -12.32 -3.97 12.87
N LYS A 35 -12.65 -3.16 11.87
CA LYS A 35 -13.89 -2.37 11.82
C LYS A 35 -15.13 -3.26 11.85
N ALA A 36 -15.08 -4.40 11.16
CA ALA A 36 -16.15 -5.40 11.14
C ALA A 36 -16.20 -6.28 12.41
N GLY A 37 -15.22 -6.18 13.32
CA GLY A 37 -15.16 -6.98 14.53
C GLY A 37 -14.69 -8.43 14.36
N VAL A 38 -14.16 -8.78 13.17
CA VAL A 38 -13.68 -10.13 12.85
C VAL A 38 -12.17 -10.32 13.05
N GLN A 39 -11.47 -9.24 13.40
CA GLN A 39 -10.05 -9.23 13.76
C GLN A 39 -9.83 -8.21 14.89
N SER A 40 -8.88 -8.48 15.79
CA SER A 40 -8.58 -7.59 16.92
C SER A 40 -7.46 -6.59 16.65
N GLU A 41 -6.41 -7.00 15.94
CA GLU A 41 -5.22 -6.18 15.71
C GLU A 41 -4.54 -6.49 14.38
N LEU A 42 -3.83 -5.49 13.84
CA LEU A 42 -2.92 -5.61 12.71
C LEU A 42 -1.50 -5.84 13.24
N VAL A 43 -0.83 -6.93 12.80
CA VAL A 43 0.55 -7.22 13.17
C VAL A 43 1.48 -6.94 12.00
N LEU A 44 2.49 -6.08 12.20
CA LEU A 44 3.45 -5.64 11.19
C LEU A 44 4.90 -5.89 11.65
N GLY A 45 5.85 -5.77 10.72
CA GLY A 45 7.29 -5.72 10.98
C GLY A 45 7.81 -4.29 11.00
N ASN A 46 8.79 -3.97 10.14
CA ASN A 46 9.39 -2.64 10.05
C ASN A 46 8.41 -1.60 9.48
N ILE A 47 7.86 -0.77 10.35
CA ILE A 47 6.95 0.32 9.95
C ILE A 47 7.66 1.61 9.53
N ASN A 48 8.99 1.67 9.68
CA ASN A 48 9.79 2.84 9.33
C ASN A 48 10.37 2.75 7.91
N ALA A 49 10.29 1.57 7.27
CA ALA A 49 10.69 1.39 5.87
C ALA A 49 9.92 2.35 4.97
N LYS A 50 10.65 2.97 4.03
CA LYS A 50 10.09 3.96 3.09
C LYS A 50 9.92 3.35 1.71
N ARG A 51 8.80 3.62 1.09
CA ARG A 51 8.47 3.15 -0.26
C ARG A 51 7.88 4.28 -1.11
N ASP A 52 8.13 4.21 -2.39
CA ASP A 52 7.47 5.02 -3.40
C ASP A 52 6.26 4.23 -3.91
N TRP A 53 5.06 4.59 -3.44
CA TRP A 53 3.81 3.94 -3.80
C TRP A 53 3.00 4.83 -4.74
N GLY A 54 2.62 4.26 -5.90
CA GLY A 54 1.69 4.88 -6.83
C GLY A 54 0.48 3.99 -7.11
N HIS A 55 -0.51 4.54 -7.79
CA HIS A 55 -1.69 3.77 -8.19
C HIS A 55 -1.41 2.97 -9.47
N ALA A 56 -1.80 1.69 -9.50
CA ALA A 56 -1.57 0.78 -10.63
C ALA A 56 -2.14 1.32 -11.95
N ARG A 57 -3.26 2.06 -11.92
CA ARG A 57 -3.87 2.71 -13.09
C ARG A 57 -2.91 3.70 -13.76
N ASP A 58 -2.20 4.50 -12.98
CA ASP A 58 -1.22 5.47 -13.50
C ASP A 58 -0.02 4.77 -14.14
N PHE A 59 0.39 3.64 -13.57
CA PHE A 59 1.49 2.82 -14.11
C PHE A 59 1.11 2.13 -15.42
N VAL A 60 -0.10 1.59 -15.52
CA VAL A 60 -0.63 1.02 -16.79
C VAL A 60 -0.70 2.09 -17.88
N LYS A 61 -1.12 3.31 -17.54
CA LYS A 61 -1.09 4.45 -18.46
C LYS A 61 0.31 4.75 -18.99
N ALA A 62 1.34 4.69 -18.10
CA ALA A 62 2.73 4.83 -18.51
C ALA A 62 3.16 3.72 -19.48
N MET A 63 2.82 2.45 -19.19
CA MET A 63 3.12 1.32 -20.07
C MET A 63 2.53 1.52 -21.47
N TRP A 64 1.28 1.98 -21.54
CA TRP A 64 0.65 2.29 -22.83
C TRP A 64 1.38 3.42 -23.56
N LEU A 65 1.72 4.53 -22.86
CA LEU A 65 2.43 5.66 -23.44
C LEU A 65 3.83 5.29 -23.95
N MET A 66 4.54 4.37 -23.30
CA MET A 66 5.84 3.87 -23.75
C MET A 66 5.75 3.25 -25.14
N LEU A 67 4.67 2.53 -25.44
CA LEU A 67 4.43 1.88 -26.73
C LEU A 67 3.89 2.82 -27.81
N GLN A 68 3.53 4.07 -27.47
CA GLN A 68 3.09 5.09 -28.43
C GLN A 68 4.24 5.95 -28.94
N GLN A 69 5.47 5.75 -28.46
CA GLN A 69 6.64 6.49 -28.91
C GLN A 69 7.12 5.98 -30.28
N SER A 70 7.77 6.84 -31.08
CA SER A 70 8.36 6.45 -32.35
C SER A 70 9.50 5.45 -32.20
N GLU A 71 10.25 5.54 -31.13
CA GLU A 71 11.39 4.68 -30.82
C GLU A 71 11.24 4.06 -29.43
N PRO A 72 11.63 2.79 -29.26
CA PRO A 72 11.63 2.15 -27.95
C PRO A 72 12.70 2.75 -27.04
N ASP A 73 12.40 2.82 -25.74
CA ASP A 73 13.32 3.30 -24.70
C ASP A 73 12.93 2.73 -23.34
N ASP A 74 13.85 2.82 -22.36
CA ASP A 74 13.65 2.34 -21.01
C ASP A 74 13.21 3.46 -20.07
N TYR A 75 12.25 3.19 -19.19
CA TYR A 75 11.67 4.21 -18.31
C TYR A 75 11.55 3.73 -16.87
N VAL A 76 11.92 4.60 -15.92
CA VAL A 76 11.56 4.46 -14.52
C VAL A 76 10.16 5.04 -14.32
N ILE A 77 9.24 4.22 -13.80
CA ILE A 77 7.88 4.63 -13.46
C ILE A 77 7.73 4.60 -11.95
N SER A 78 7.58 5.78 -11.35
CA SER A 78 7.51 6.00 -9.92
C SER A 78 6.75 7.29 -9.63
N THR A 79 6.41 7.56 -8.37
CA THR A 79 5.78 8.84 -8.01
C THR A 79 6.79 9.95 -7.77
N GLY A 80 8.03 9.59 -7.40
CA GLY A 80 9.06 10.52 -6.95
C GLY A 80 8.82 11.02 -5.52
N LYS A 81 7.95 10.34 -4.75
CA LYS A 81 7.67 10.62 -3.34
C LYS A 81 7.74 9.35 -2.52
N GLN A 82 8.22 9.47 -1.30
CA GLN A 82 8.33 8.36 -0.37
C GLN A 82 7.38 8.55 0.82
N TYR A 83 6.83 7.43 1.26
CA TYR A 83 6.06 7.35 2.51
C TYR A 83 6.55 6.16 3.33
N THR A 84 6.50 6.28 4.66
CA THR A 84 6.75 5.16 5.55
C THR A 84 5.54 4.25 5.63
N VAL A 85 5.76 2.97 5.98
CA VAL A 85 4.65 2.06 6.30
C VAL A 85 3.78 2.63 7.42
N ARG A 86 4.39 3.31 8.41
CA ARG A 86 3.67 4.03 9.47
C ARG A 86 2.70 5.08 8.92
N GLN A 87 3.14 5.89 7.94
CA GLN A 87 2.27 6.90 7.31
C GLN A 87 1.09 6.25 6.59
N PHE A 88 1.32 5.11 5.91
CA PHE A 88 0.24 4.35 5.29
C PHE A 88 -0.76 3.83 6.34
N VAL A 89 -0.27 3.27 7.46
CA VAL A 89 -1.11 2.82 8.60
C VAL A 89 -1.94 3.96 9.16
N ILE A 90 -1.32 5.14 9.39
CA ILE A 90 -2.04 6.30 9.93
C ILE A 90 -3.17 6.74 8.99
N LYS A 91 -2.87 6.85 7.68
CA LYS A 91 -3.88 7.25 6.68
C LYS A 91 -5.02 6.24 6.56
N ALA A 92 -4.72 4.95 6.56
CA ALA A 92 -5.74 3.91 6.55
C ALA A 92 -6.60 3.91 7.84
N ALA A 93 -6.00 4.19 9.01
CA ALA A 93 -6.74 4.35 10.26
C ALA A 93 -7.66 5.58 10.22
N GLU A 94 -7.19 6.72 9.70
CA GLU A 94 -7.98 7.95 9.53
C GLU A 94 -9.21 7.70 8.66
N HIS A 95 -9.09 6.90 7.59
CA HIS A 95 -10.23 6.52 6.75
C HIS A 95 -11.33 5.80 7.55
N HIS A 96 -10.96 4.95 8.51
CA HIS A 96 -11.90 4.27 9.38
C HIS A 96 -12.38 5.11 10.57
N GLY A 97 -11.97 6.38 10.67
CA GLY A 97 -12.31 7.30 11.76
C GLY A 97 -11.51 7.05 13.04
N TRP A 98 -10.33 6.40 12.94
CA TRP A 98 -9.46 6.14 14.08
C TRP A 98 -8.29 7.12 14.14
N LYS A 99 -8.06 7.64 15.34
CA LYS A 99 -6.87 8.42 15.69
C LYS A 99 -5.92 7.52 16.47
N LEU A 100 -4.73 7.29 15.92
CA LEU A 100 -3.74 6.40 16.52
C LEU A 100 -2.83 7.14 17.52
N THR A 101 -2.60 6.52 18.66
CA THR A 101 -1.58 6.91 19.64
C THR A 101 -0.54 5.80 19.73
N TRP A 102 0.70 6.12 19.40
CA TRP A 102 1.82 5.18 19.42
C TRP A 102 2.51 5.17 20.77
N LYS A 103 2.90 3.97 21.25
CA LYS A 103 3.65 3.76 22.51
C LYS A 103 4.67 2.64 22.32
N GLY A 104 5.81 2.75 23.02
CA GLY A 104 6.91 1.78 22.92
C GLY A 104 7.84 2.08 21.74
N GLU A 105 8.83 1.22 21.55
CA GLU A 105 9.84 1.33 20.50
C GLU A 105 10.19 -0.05 19.93
N GLY A 106 10.59 -0.09 18.65
CA GLY A 106 11.00 -1.33 17.98
C GLY A 106 9.90 -2.39 18.00
N VAL A 107 10.23 -3.60 18.42
CA VAL A 107 9.29 -4.74 18.47
C VAL A 107 8.23 -4.61 19.57
N ASN A 108 8.45 -3.72 20.54
CA ASN A 108 7.49 -3.46 21.62
C ASN A 108 6.54 -2.30 21.27
N GLU A 109 6.64 -1.76 20.09
CA GLU A 109 5.79 -0.65 19.67
C GLU A 109 4.37 -1.11 19.34
N THR A 110 3.40 -0.34 19.83
CA THR A 110 1.97 -0.58 19.60
C THR A 110 1.27 0.72 19.26
N ALA A 111 0.13 0.64 18.54
CA ALA A 111 -0.77 1.77 18.38
C ALA A 111 -2.16 1.46 18.92
N THR A 112 -2.68 2.40 19.70
CA THR A 112 -4.03 2.37 20.28
C THR A 112 -4.92 3.37 19.54
N ASN A 113 -6.18 3.01 19.31
CA ASN A 113 -7.18 3.96 18.82
C ASN A 113 -7.70 4.85 19.97
N GLN A 114 -8.53 5.84 19.67
CA GLN A 114 -9.09 6.77 20.65
C GLN A 114 -10.02 6.11 21.70
N PHE A 115 -10.41 4.85 21.49
CA PHE A 115 -11.23 4.08 22.43
C PHE A 115 -10.40 3.23 23.39
N GLY A 116 -9.05 3.31 23.31
CA GLY A 116 -8.13 2.56 24.17
C GLY A 116 -7.79 1.16 23.66
N ASN A 117 -8.30 0.73 22.50
CA ASN A 117 -8.00 -0.59 21.94
C ASN A 117 -6.66 -0.56 21.21
N VAL A 118 -5.78 -1.52 21.52
CA VAL A 118 -4.57 -1.77 20.72
C VAL A 118 -5.00 -2.39 19.39
N ILE A 119 -4.77 -1.70 18.28
CA ILE A 119 -5.16 -2.16 16.94
C ILE A 119 -3.96 -2.35 15.99
N VAL A 120 -2.76 -1.94 16.42
CA VAL A 120 -1.51 -2.25 15.69
C VAL A 120 -0.46 -2.73 16.66
N ARG A 121 0.24 -3.80 16.29
CA ARG A 121 1.37 -4.38 17.03
C ARG A 121 2.53 -4.65 16.09
N ILE A 122 3.74 -4.43 16.58
CA ILE A 122 4.96 -4.81 15.86
C ILE A 122 5.41 -6.19 16.33
N SER A 123 5.90 -7.01 15.41
CA SER A 123 6.41 -8.35 15.69
C SER A 123 7.71 -8.60 14.93
N GLU A 124 8.68 -9.18 15.64
CA GLU A 124 9.96 -9.61 15.07
C GLU A 124 9.79 -10.63 13.92
N HIS A 125 8.75 -11.45 13.99
CA HIS A 125 8.44 -12.46 12.97
C HIS A 125 8.25 -11.85 11.57
N TYR A 126 7.82 -10.60 11.49
CA TYR A 126 7.62 -9.89 10.22
C TYR A 126 8.79 -8.97 9.83
N PHE A 127 9.89 -8.96 10.61
CA PHE A 127 11.11 -8.27 10.19
C PHE A 127 11.86 -9.12 9.16
N ARG A 128 12.18 -8.50 8.03
CA ARG A 128 12.97 -9.17 7.00
C ARG A 128 14.45 -8.97 7.27
N PRO A 129 15.30 -10.02 7.23
CA PRO A 129 16.75 -9.89 7.49
C PRO A 129 17.47 -8.93 6.54
N ALA A 130 16.95 -8.77 5.31
CA ALA A 130 17.49 -7.90 4.27
C ALA A 130 16.40 -6.91 3.80
N GLU A 131 15.91 -6.08 4.71
CA GLU A 131 14.92 -5.04 4.35
C GLU A 131 15.61 -3.90 3.61
N VAL A 132 15.04 -3.51 2.45
CA VAL A 132 15.42 -2.26 1.80
C VAL A 132 14.74 -1.12 2.57
N GLU A 133 15.54 -0.31 3.27
CA GLU A 133 15.00 0.75 4.13
C GLU A 133 14.32 1.86 3.34
N THR A 134 14.84 2.17 2.14
CA THR A 134 14.35 3.29 1.34
C THR A 134 14.34 2.96 -0.15
N LEU A 135 13.23 3.24 -0.81
CA LEU A 135 13.07 3.15 -2.26
C LEU A 135 12.42 4.43 -2.77
N LEU A 136 13.16 5.17 -3.61
CA LEU A 136 12.67 6.38 -4.27
C LEU A 136 13.06 6.33 -5.75
N GLY A 137 12.08 6.44 -6.64
CA GLY A 137 12.32 6.45 -8.07
C GLY A 137 12.42 7.85 -8.65
N ASP A 138 13.29 8.02 -9.65
CA ASP A 138 13.32 9.22 -10.48
C ASP A 138 12.55 8.97 -11.79
N CYS A 139 11.34 9.50 -11.86
CA CYS A 139 10.46 9.40 -13.02
C CYS A 139 10.57 10.61 -13.98
N SER A 140 11.58 11.45 -13.83
CA SER A 140 11.74 12.68 -14.64
C SER A 140 11.76 12.41 -16.14
N LYS A 141 12.45 11.33 -16.57
CA LYS A 141 12.49 10.93 -17.98
C LYS A 141 11.10 10.56 -18.51
N ALA A 142 10.34 9.75 -17.75
CA ALA A 142 8.98 9.35 -18.14
C ALA A 142 8.06 10.57 -18.23
N LYS A 143 8.08 11.47 -17.26
CA LYS A 143 7.30 12.72 -17.28
C LYS A 143 7.64 13.57 -18.49
N LYS A 144 8.94 13.75 -18.79
CA LYS A 144 9.40 14.64 -19.87
C LYS A 144 9.14 14.04 -21.26
N LYS A 145 9.47 12.75 -21.47
CA LYS A 145 9.39 12.11 -22.80
C LYS A 145 7.98 11.63 -23.13
N LEU A 146 7.28 11.03 -22.18
CA LEU A 146 5.96 10.45 -22.40
C LEU A 146 4.82 11.45 -22.16
N GLY A 147 5.08 12.62 -21.55
CA GLY A 147 4.04 13.49 -21.05
C GLY A 147 3.20 12.86 -19.94
N TRP A 148 3.73 11.79 -19.33
CA TRP A 148 3.05 11.04 -18.28
C TRP A 148 2.85 11.86 -17.02
N LYS A 149 1.67 11.71 -16.41
CA LYS A 149 1.29 12.40 -15.17
C LYS A 149 0.71 11.39 -14.20
N LEU A 150 0.91 11.65 -12.91
CA LEU A 150 0.23 10.97 -11.83
C LEU A 150 -1.14 11.63 -11.63
N ASP A 151 -2.20 10.86 -11.78
CA ASP A 151 -3.57 11.32 -11.62
C ASP A 151 -4.10 11.00 -10.20
N THR A 152 -3.47 10.04 -9.49
CA THR A 152 -3.88 9.58 -8.17
C THR A 152 -2.90 10.02 -7.09
N SER A 153 -3.37 10.69 -6.07
CA SER A 153 -2.57 11.06 -4.89
C SER A 153 -2.35 9.84 -3.98
N PHE A 154 -1.40 9.95 -3.03
CA PHE A 154 -1.21 8.93 -2.01
C PHE A 154 -2.45 8.76 -1.12
N ASP A 155 -3.10 9.84 -0.75
CA ASP A 155 -4.31 9.83 0.08
C ASP A 155 -5.48 9.16 -0.66
N ASP A 156 -5.68 9.47 -1.94
CA ASP A 156 -6.72 8.84 -2.78
C ASP A 156 -6.45 7.35 -2.96
N LEU A 157 -5.19 6.96 -3.17
CA LEU A 157 -4.79 5.55 -3.25
C LEU A 157 -5.16 4.78 -1.98
N VAL A 158 -4.79 5.32 -0.81
CA VAL A 158 -5.09 4.66 0.48
C VAL A 158 -6.60 4.58 0.69
N GLN A 159 -7.33 5.66 0.38
CA GLN A 159 -8.78 5.69 0.49
C GLN A 159 -9.43 4.61 -0.40
N GLU A 160 -9.11 4.57 -1.70
CA GLU A 160 -9.65 3.58 -2.65
C GLU A 160 -9.36 2.14 -2.20
N MET A 161 -8.16 1.90 -1.67
CA MET A 161 -7.80 0.58 -1.14
C MET A 161 -8.61 0.20 0.11
N CYS A 162 -8.84 1.13 1.02
CA CYS A 162 -9.67 0.89 2.22
C CYS A 162 -11.13 0.64 1.85
N GLU A 163 -11.69 1.41 0.91
CA GLU A 163 -13.05 1.21 0.39
C GLU A 163 -13.21 -0.17 -0.25
N GLY A 164 -12.21 -0.62 -1.02
CA GLY A 164 -12.18 -1.95 -1.64
C GLY A 164 -12.04 -3.10 -0.67
N ASP A 165 -11.63 -2.85 0.57
CA ASP A 165 -11.46 -3.85 1.63
C ASP A 165 -12.53 -3.70 2.77
N THR A 166 -13.64 -3.04 2.47
CA THR A 166 -14.79 -2.97 3.38
C THR A 166 -15.50 -4.32 3.42
N TRP A 167 -15.69 -4.88 4.61
CA TRP A 167 -16.38 -6.14 4.81
C TRP A 167 -17.89 -5.97 4.66
N THR A 168 -18.51 -6.83 3.86
CA THR A 168 -19.97 -6.94 3.76
C THR A 168 -20.55 -7.75 4.90
N SER A 169 -21.84 -7.60 5.17
CA SER A 169 -22.54 -8.39 6.20
C SER A 169 -22.42 -9.89 5.95
N ASP A 170 -22.51 -10.32 4.70
CA ASP A 170 -22.40 -11.74 4.34
C ASP A 170 -21.00 -12.31 4.60
N GLU A 171 -19.94 -11.55 4.31
CA GLU A 171 -18.55 -11.96 4.61
C GLU A 171 -18.31 -12.07 6.12
N ILE A 172 -18.88 -11.16 6.91
CA ILE A 172 -18.82 -11.19 8.38
C ILE A 172 -19.49 -12.48 8.91
N ILE A 173 -20.69 -12.77 8.46
CA ILE A 173 -21.44 -13.97 8.87
C ILE A 173 -20.65 -15.24 8.49
N GLN A 174 -20.19 -15.37 7.24
CA GLN A 174 -19.41 -16.51 6.79
C GLN A 174 -18.12 -16.72 7.58
N LYS A 175 -17.48 -15.65 8.05
CA LYS A 175 -16.28 -15.75 8.86
C LYS A 175 -16.60 -16.26 10.26
N LEU A 176 -17.64 -15.71 10.91
CA LEU A 176 -18.06 -16.11 12.24
C LEU A 176 -18.50 -17.57 12.29
N ASP A 177 -19.21 -18.06 11.26
CA ASP A 177 -19.63 -19.46 11.14
C ASP A 177 -18.45 -20.43 11.00
N LYS A 178 -17.35 -19.99 10.33
CA LYS A 178 -16.11 -20.80 10.21
C LYS A 178 -15.30 -20.89 11.49
N ASP A 179 -15.35 -19.86 12.33
CA ASP A 179 -14.61 -19.81 13.59
C ASP A 179 -15.35 -20.52 14.74
N THR A 180 -16.62 -20.91 14.51
CA THR A 180 -17.49 -21.63 15.48
C THR A 180 -17.55 -23.15 15.24
N ASN A 181 -17.02 -23.65 14.12
CA ASN A 181 -16.92 -25.08 13.77
C ASN A 181 -15.46 -25.57 13.82
#